data_064bac0fba404e763f9fad9874154eff
#
_entry.id   064bac0fba404e763f9fad9874154eff
#
_cell.length_a   1.000
_cell.length_b   1.000
_cell.length_c   1.000
_cell.angle_alpha   90.00
_cell.angle_beta   90.00
_cell.angle_gamma   90.00
#
_symmetry.space_group_name_H-M   'P 1'
#
loop_
_entity.id
_entity.type
_entity.pdbx_description
1 polymer ?
#
loop_
_entity_poly.entity_id
_entity_poly.type
_entity_poly.pdbx_seq_one_letter_code
_entity_poly.pdbx_strand_id
1 'polypeptide(L)'
;LPDDALAVSTRRGEVWIITNPYMKNGATPHYRLFAQGMHEVLGLNYINGDIYAVQRSELTRLRDLDGDGEADEYETVYSWPLAANYHEFSYGPVLDRDGNMILTLNLGWVYDHGESLSKWHGWMIKITPDGKMKPFAAGMRSPAAFSLNDKGDIFYAENQGDWVGSGSITHVAEGDFVGNPASLVWSQLPGSTVKLRKEDIPDTGEPKY
;
A
#
# COMPACT_ATOMS: atom_id res chain seq x y z
N LEU A 1 17.23 -0.14 7.43
CA LEU A 1 17.71 -1.24 8.25
C LEU A 1 18.87 -0.78 9.12
N PRO A 2 19.27 -1.54 10.17
CA PRO A 2 20.51 -1.31 10.90
C PRO A 2 21.72 -1.26 9.98
N ASP A 3 22.81 -0.59 10.41
CA ASP A 3 24.09 -0.47 9.71
C ASP A 3 23.97 0.16 8.30
N ASP A 4 22.99 1.03 8.10
CA ASP A 4 22.68 1.69 6.83
C ASP A 4 22.40 0.72 5.67
N ALA A 5 22.00 -0.52 5.95
CA ALA A 5 21.60 -1.48 4.93
C ALA A 5 20.23 -1.10 4.34
N LEU A 6 20.02 -1.45 3.06
CA LEU A 6 18.74 -1.26 2.37
C LEU A 6 18.03 -2.60 2.16
N ALA A 7 16.72 -2.63 2.39
CA ALA A 7 15.86 -3.68 1.88
C ALA A 7 15.24 -3.23 0.55
N VAL A 8 15.31 -4.08 -0.45
CA VAL A 8 14.79 -3.81 -1.79
C VAL A 8 13.90 -4.96 -2.24
N SER A 9 12.65 -4.67 -2.58
CA SER A 9 11.73 -5.65 -3.16
C SER A 9 11.75 -5.62 -4.68
N THR A 10 11.38 -6.76 -5.27
CA THR A 10 11.22 -6.91 -6.72
C THR A 10 9.79 -7.33 -7.08
N ARG A 11 9.35 -7.03 -8.30
CA ARG A 11 8.07 -7.55 -8.83
C ARG A 11 8.03 -9.08 -8.95
N ARG A 12 9.18 -9.74 -8.88
CA ARG A 12 9.26 -11.21 -8.87
C ARG A 12 8.96 -11.82 -7.50
N GLY A 13 8.67 -10.97 -6.50
CA GLY A 13 8.37 -11.43 -5.14
C GLY A 13 9.61 -11.78 -4.32
N GLU A 14 10.70 -11.09 -4.57
CA GLU A 14 11.95 -11.23 -3.82
C GLU A 14 12.16 -10.00 -2.94
N VAL A 15 12.80 -10.18 -1.79
CA VAL A 15 13.36 -9.12 -0.95
C VAL A 15 14.86 -9.35 -0.81
N TRP A 16 15.63 -8.34 -1.17
CA TRP A 16 17.08 -8.35 -1.11
C TRP A 16 17.57 -7.38 -0.04
N ILE A 17 18.58 -7.79 0.71
CA ILE A 17 19.29 -6.90 1.63
C ILE A 17 20.60 -6.49 0.97
N ILE A 18 20.82 -5.18 0.90
CA ILE A 18 22.02 -4.57 0.34
C ILE A 18 22.82 -3.94 1.48
N THR A 19 23.97 -4.49 1.80
CA THR A 19 24.90 -3.88 2.77
C THR A 19 25.91 -3.01 2.05
N ASN A 20 26.40 -1.97 2.75
CA ASN A 20 27.28 -0.93 2.19
C ASN A 20 26.77 -0.29 0.88
N PRO A 21 25.46 0.08 0.76
CA PRO A 21 24.88 0.59 -0.48
C PRO A 21 25.53 1.90 -0.95
N TYR A 22 26.13 2.64 -0.03
CA TYR A 22 26.81 3.93 -0.30
C TYR A 22 28.30 3.78 -0.62
N MET A 23 28.80 2.55 -0.79
CA MET A 23 30.22 2.26 -1.11
C MET A 23 31.21 2.96 -0.17
N LYS A 24 30.91 3.02 1.12
CA LYS A 24 31.79 3.62 2.12
C LYS A 24 33.17 2.97 2.07
N ASN A 25 34.21 3.81 2.18
CA ASN A 25 35.62 3.38 2.12
C ASN A 25 36.04 2.67 0.82
N GLY A 26 35.32 2.87 -0.29
CA GLY A 26 35.61 2.24 -1.57
C GLY A 26 35.28 0.75 -1.66
N ALA A 27 34.64 0.20 -0.64
CA ALA A 27 34.20 -1.19 -0.67
C ALA A 27 32.92 -1.34 -1.51
N THR A 28 32.80 -2.45 -2.24
CA THR A 28 31.61 -2.75 -3.06
C THR A 28 30.39 -3.12 -2.19
N PRO A 29 29.15 -2.81 -2.65
CA PRO A 29 27.94 -3.32 -2.02
C PRO A 29 27.87 -4.84 -2.08
N HIS A 30 27.29 -5.44 -1.04
CA HIS A 30 26.96 -6.87 -1.04
C HIS A 30 25.44 -7.04 -1.08
N TYR A 31 24.97 -8.01 -1.87
CA TYR A 31 23.58 -8.31 -2.10
C TYR A 31 23.29 -9.71 -1.55
N ARG A 32 22.28 -9.81 -0.70
CA ARG A 32 21.80 -11.09 -0.16
C ARG A 32 20.32 -11.21 -0.38
N LEU A 33 19.87 -12.35 -0.89
CA LEU A 33 18.44 -12.67 -0.95
C LEU A 33 17.97 -12.96 0.47
N PHE A 34 16.98 -12.20 0.93
CA PHE A 34 16.41 -12.34 2.26
C PHE A 34 15.11 -13.15 2.24
N ALA A 35 14.26 -12.94 1.24
CA ALA A 35 12.97 -13.62 1.10
C ALA A 35 12.58 -13.74 -0.38
N GLN A 36 11.79 -14.76 -0.72
CA GLN A 36 11.30 -14.98 -2.09
C GLN A 36 9.96 -15.71 -2.11
N GLY A 37 9.35 -15.82 -3.30
CA GLY A 37 8.10 -16.56 -3.49
C GLY A 37 6.84 -15.74 -3.20
N MET A 38 6.97 -14.42 -3.00
CA MET A 38 5.86 -13.53 -2.76
C MET A 38 5.25 -13.00 -4.07
N HIS A 39 4.04 -12.42 -3.97
CA HIS A 39 3.29 -11.92 -5.12
C HIS A 39 3.45 -10.41 -5.30
N GLU A 40 4.38 -9.96 -6.16
CA GLU A 40 4.62 -8.56 -6.54
C GLU A 40 4.69 -7.61 -5.33
N VAL A 41 5.78 -7.71 -4.57
CA VAL A 41 6.00 -6.87 -3.38
C VAL A 41 6.27 -5.43 -3.80
N LEU A 42 5.35 -4.51 -3.50
CA LEU A 42 5.42 -3.10 -3.87
C LEU A 42 5.56 -2.16 -2.67
N GLY A 43 5.86 -2.70 -1.51
CA GLY A 43 6.16 -1.91 -0.35
C GLY A 43 6.81 -2.71 0.75
N LEU A 44 7.75 -2.06 1.44
CA LEU A 44 8.49 -2.64 2.56
C LEU A 44 8.54 -1.64 3.71
N ASN A 45 8.45 -2.14 4.93
CA ASN A 45 8.81 -1.38 6.12
C ASN A 45 9.55 -2.29 7.11
N TYR A 46 10.49 -1.71 7.86
CA TYR A 46 11.21 -2.40 8.93
C TYR A 46 10.68 -1.93 10.28
N ILE A 47 10.07 -2.84 11.02
CA ILE A 47 9.37 -2.53 12.26
C ILE A 47 9.82 -3.53 13.34
N ASN A 48 10.44 -3.04 14.41
CA ASN A 48 10.84 -3.83 15.58
C ASN A 48 11.69 -5.08 15.27
N GLY A 49 12.53 -5.01 14.26
CA GLY A 49 13.43 -6.12 13.89
C GLY A 49 12.95 -6.95 12.71
N ASP A 50 11.68 -6.83 12.31
CA ASP A 50 11.09 -7.61 11.22
C ASP A 50 10.83 -6.77 9.97
N ILE A 51 10.79 -7.40 8.81
CA ILE A 51 10.40 -6.77 7.56
C ILE A 51 8.93 -7.07 7.27
N TYR A 52 8.16 -6.01 7.04
CA TYR A 52 6.77 -6.10 6.58
C TYR A 52 6.71 -5.81 5.09
N ALA A 53 6.18 -6.76 4.34
CA ALA A 53 6.07 -6.73 2.88
C ALA A 53 4.61 -6.62 2.45
N VAL A 54 4.28 -5.62 1.64
CA VAL A 54 2.95 -5.50 1.02
C VAL A 54 2.98 -6.21 -0.33
N GLN A 55 2.27 -7.31 -0.41
CA GLN A 55 1.98 -8.04 -1.63
C GLN A 55 0.68 -7.54 -2.26
N ARG A 56 0.30 -8.09 -3.42
CA ARG A 56 -0.98 -7.68 -4.07
C ARG A 56 -2.21 -7.97 -3.23
N SER A 57 -2.22 -9.04 -2.44
CA SER A 57 -3.38 -9.50 -1.69
C SER A 57 -3.18 -9.61 -0.19
N GLU A 58 -1.99 -9.28 0.33
CA GLU A 58 -1.72 -9.38 1.76
C GLU A 58 -0.55 -8.52 2.24
N LEU A 59 -0.57 -8.26 3.55
CA LEU A 59 0.54 -7.76 4.33
C LEU A 59 1.19 -8.96 5.02
N THR A 60 2.44 -9.22 4.70
CA THR A 60 3.24 -10.33 5.22
C THR A 60 4.35 -9.81 6.11
N ARG A 61 4.50 -10.39 7.28
CA ARG A 61 5.66 -10.20 8.17
C ARG A 61 6.69 -11.28 7.88
N LEU A 62 7.92 -10.86 7.64
CA LEU A 62 9.06 -11.71 7.36
C LEU A 62 10.01 -11.70 8.55
N ARG A 63 10.34 -12.87 9.08
CA ARG A 63 11.23 -13.01 10.22
C ARG A 63 12.40 -13.93 9.92
N ASP A 64 13.58 -13.50 10.29
CA ASP A 64 14.80 -14.29 10.39
C ASP A 64 14.92 -14.72 11.87
N LEU A 65 14.68 -15.99 12.14
CA LEU A 65 14.60 -16.51 13.51
C LEU A 65 15.93 -17.01 14.03
N ASP A 66 16.83 -17.43 13.17
CA ASP A 66 18.13 -17.98 13.55
C ASP A 66 19.32 -17.05 13.29
N GLY A 67 19.06 -15.90 12.61
CA GLY A 67 20.04 -14.84 12.38
C GLY A 67 21.00 -15.12 11.23
N ASP A 68 20.66 -16.04 10.32
CA ASP A 68 21.49 -16.36 9.17
C ASP A 68 21.32 -15.36 8.01
N GLY A 69 20.29 -14.51 8.11
CA GLY A 69 19.95 -13.41 7.21
C GLY A 69 19.07 -13.80 6.04
N GLU A 70 18.36 -14.90 6.16
CA GLU A 70 17.26 -15.31 5.32
C GLU A 70 15.97 -15.36 6.17
N ALA A 71 14.82 -15.20 5.55
CA ALA A 71 13.55 -15.26 6.27
C ALA A 71 13.09 -16.70 6.45
N ASP A 72 13.00 -17.15 7.71
CA ASP A 72 12.49 -18.48 8.08
C ASP A 72 10.97 -18.52 8.15
N GLU A 73 10.35 -17.39 8.48
CA GLU A 73 8.93 -17.33 8.72
C GLU A 73 8.27 -16.21 7.90
N TYR A 74 7.17 -16.58 7.26
CA TYR A 74 6.27 -15.72 6.48
C TYR A 74 4.90 -15.75 7.15
N GLU A 75 4.60 -14.72 7.94
CA GLU A 75 3.33 -14.61 8.67
C GLU A 75 2.39 -13.67 7.92
N THR A 76 1.21 -14.15 7.51
CA THR A 76 0.15 -13.29 6.99
C THR A 76 -0.46 -12.47 8.12
N VAL A 77 -0.16 -11.18 8.17
CA VAL A 77 -0.72 -10.25 9.16
C VAL A 77 -2.17 -9.91 8.83
N TYR A 78 -2.45 -9.63 7.55
CA TYR A 78 -3.78 -9.38 7.04
C TYR A 78 -3.84 -9.62 5.53
N SER A 79 -4.96 -10.15 5.05
CA SER A 79 -5.21 -10.37 3.62
C SER A 79 -6.49 -9.70 3.15
N TRP A 80 -6.52 -9.30 1.89
CA TRP A 80 -7.67 -8.72 1.21
C TRP A 80 -7.96 -9.44 -0.11
N PRO A 81 -9.21 -9.41 -0.59
CA PRO A 81 -9.56 -10.08 -1.84
C PRO A 81 -8.90 -9.39 -3.05
N LEU A 82 -8.68 -10.17 -4.08
CA LEU A 82 -8.13 -9.75 -5.36
C LEU A 82 -9.00 -10.32 -6.49
N ALA A 83 -9.39 -9.50 -7.45
CA ALA A 83 -10.19 -9.92 -8.61
C ALA A 83 -9.34 -10.37 -9.79
N ALA A 84 -8.03 -10.57 -9.60
CA ALA A 84 -7.07 -10.94 -10.63
C ALA A 84 -6.94 -9.91 -11.78
N ASN A 85 -7.32 -8.66 -11.53
CA ASN A 85 -7.05 -7.57 -12.44
C ASN A 85 -5.60 -7.10 -12.28
N TYR A 86 -4.90 -6.86 -13.39
CA TYR A 86 -3.47 -6.52 -13.37
C TYR A 86 -3.14 -5.16 -12.74
N HIS A 87 -4.13 -4.27 -12.51
CA HIS A 87 -3.96 -2.98 -11.84
C HIS A 87 -4.32 -2.99 -10.35
N GLU A 88 -4.84 -4.06 -9.80
CA GLU A 88 -5.11 -4.17 -8.35
C GLU A 88 -3.82 -4.32 -7.55
N PHE A 89 -2.99 -3.30 -7.55
CA PHE A 89 -1.78 -3.22 -6.74
C PHE A 89 -2.09 -2.74 -5.33
N SER A 90 -1.17 -3.03 -4.40
CA SER A 90 -1.24 -2.57 -3.02
C SER A 90 0.10 -1.98 -2.60
N TYR A 91 0.08 -0.86 -1.86
CA TYR A 91 1.27 -0.13 -1.46
C TYR A 91 1.29 0.17 0.04
N GLY A 92 2.47 0.43 0.57
CA GLY A 92 2.76 0.62 1.98
C GLY A 92 3.69 -0.48 2.51
N PRO A 93 3.66 -0.84 3.79
CA PRO A 93 2.96 -0.12 4.84
C PRO A 93 3.74 1.13 5.28
N VAL A 94 3.02 2.16 5.70
CA VAL A 94 3.58 3.29 6.45
C VAL A 94 3.05 3.22 7.88
N LEU A 95 3.93 3.37 8.86
CA LEU A 95 3.56 3.27 10.27
C LEU A 95 3.08 4.63 10.77
N ASP A 96 1.88 4.69 11.37
CA ASP A 96 1.42 5.88 12.07
C ASP A 96 1.92 5.91 13.54
N ARG A 97 1.63 7.00 14.25
CA ARG A 97 2.10 7.21 15.64
C ARG A 97 1.48 6.25 16.66
N ASP A 98 0.34 5.67 16.30
CA ASP A 98 -0.38 4.71 17.16
C ASP A 98 0.06 3.27 16.86
N GLY A 99 1.01 3.09 15.94
CA GLY A 99 1.52 1.79 15.53
C GLY A 99 0.64 1.07 14.51
N ASN A 100 -0.33 1.75 13.91
CA ASN A 100 -1.09 1.15 12.82
C ASN A 100 -0.29 1.20 11.51
N MET A 101 -0.42 0.16 10.71
CA MET A 101 0.15 0.07 9.38
C MET A 101 -0.87 0.57 8.35
N ILE A 102 -0.53 1.65 7.65
CA ILE A 102 -1.37 2.26 6.62
C ILE A 102 -1.00 1.65 5.28
N LEU A 103 -2.01 1.30 4.50
CA LEU A 103 -1.88 0.74 3.16
C LEU A 103 -2.88 1.40 2.20
N THR A 104 -2.56 1.36 0.91
CA THR A 104 -3.48 1.75 -0.16
C THR A 104 -3.72 0.60 -1.12
N LEU A 105 -4.98 0.43 -1.54
CA LEU A 105 -5.40 -0.62 -2.47
C LEU A 105 -5.90 0.06 -3.75
N ASN A 106 -5.23 -0.20 -4.88
CA ASN A 106 -5.58 0.38 -6.17
C ASN A 106 -6.90 -0.17 -6.70
N LEU A 107 -7.57 0.64 -7.51
CA LEU A 107 -8.65 0.15 -8.37
C LEU A 107 -8.11 -0.81 -9.44
N GLY A 108 -8.93 -1.74 -9.87
CA GLY A 108 -8.73 -2.49 -11.10
C GLY A 108 -8.90 -1.57 -12.32
N TRP A 109 -8.37 -1.97 -13.45
CA TRP A 109 -8.51 -1.26 -14.72
C TRP A 109 -9.41 -2.04 -15.66
N VAL A 110 -10.57 -1.47 -16.00
CA VAL A 110 -11.56 -2.10 -16.87
C VAL A 110 -11.83 -1.16 -18.03
N TYR A 111 -11.59 -1.63 -19.24
CA TYR A 111 -11.64 -0.84 -20.47
C TYR A 111 -10.71 0.38 -20.38
N ASP A 112 -11.24 1.55 -20.03
CA ASP A 112 -10.56 2.84 -20.03
C ASP A 112 -10.68 3.61 -18.71
N HIS A 113 -11.17 2.96 -17.64
CA HIS A 113 -11.35 3.59 -16.32
C HIS A 113 -11.07 2.64 -15.16
N GLY A 114 -10.96 3.22 -13.97
CA GLY A 114 -10.78 2.49 -12.72
C GLY A 114 -12.10 1.95 -12.18
N GLU A 115 -12.12 0.66 -11.80
CA GLU A 115 -13.25 0.04 -11.12
C GLU A 115 -12.83 -0.66 -9.83
N SER A 116 -13.68 -0.62 -8.82
CA SER A 116 -13.48 -1.34 -7.58
C SER A 116 -14.04 -2.76 -7.70
N LEU A 117 -13.21 -3.66 -8.21
CA LEU A 117 -13.57 -5.05 -8.50
C LEU A 117 -13.53 -5.95 -7.26
N SER A 118 -12.73 -5.58 -6.27
CA SER A 118 -12.57 -6.30 -5.02
C SER A 118 -12.79 -5.39 -3.82
N LYS A 119 -13.22 -5.99 -2.71
CA LYS A 119 -13.57 -5.25 -1.48
C LYS A 119 -12.43 -4.37 -1.00
N TRP A 120 -12.73 -3.11 -0.73
CA TRP A 120 -11.85 -2.05 -0.28
C TRP A 120 -10.81 -1.56 -1.32
N HIS A 121 -10.84 -2.02 -2.57
CA HIS A 121 -10.04 -1.41 -3.61
C HIS A 121 -10.53 0.00 -3.94
N GLY A 122 -9.58 0.92 -4.10
CA GLY A 122 -9.81 2.37 -4.16
C GLY A 122 -9.84 3.06 -2.78
N TRP A 123 -9.40 2.35 -1.73
CA TRP A 123 -9.37 2.85 -0.35
C TRP A 123 -7.94 2.88 0.21
N MET A 124 -7.75 3.78 1.16
CA MET A 124 -6.72 3.69 2.18
C MET A 124 -7.28 2.92 3.36
N ILE A 125 -6.52 1.96 3.86
CA ILE A 125 -6.87 1.13 5.01
C ILE A 125 -5.79 1.21 6.08
N LYS A 126 -6.17 0.96 7.33
CA LYS A 126 -5.24 0.78 8.45
C LYS A 126 -5.33 -0.63 8.99
N ILE A 127 -4.18 -1.24 9.24
CA ILE A 127 -4.08 -2.50 9.99
C ILE A 127 -3.54 -2.17 11.38
N THR A 128 -4.33 -2.46 12.40
CA THR A 128 -3.94 -2.21 13.80
C THR A 128 -2.87 -3.22 14.26
N PRO A 129 -2.13 -2.95 15.34
CA PRO A 129 -1.11 -3.87 15.85
C PRO A 129 -1.64 -5.26 16.22
N ASP A 130 -2.94 -5.38 16.51
CA ASP A 130 -3.64 -6.66 16.75
C ASP A 130 -4.21 -7.30 15.47
N GLY A 131 -3.79 -6.84 14.28
CA GLY A 131 -4.14 -7.42 12.99
C GLY A 131 -5.55 -7.11 12.48
N LYS A 132 -6.25 -6.12 13.06
CA LYS A 132 -7.59 -5.74 12.60
C LYS A 132 -7.53 -4.65 11.54
N MET A 133 -8.28 -4.83 10.48
CA MET A 133 -8.40 -3.82 9.43
C MET A 133 -9.50 -2.81 9.74
N LYS A 134 -9.18 -1.53 9.49
CA LYS A 134 -10.11 -0.40 9.52
C LYS A 134 -10.04 0.35 8.19
N PRO A 135 -11.16 0.54 7.47
CA PRO A 135 -11.19 1.46 6.34
C PRO A 135 -10.89 2.88 6.83
N PHE A 136 -10.13 3.66 6.08
CA PHE A 136 -9.70 4.98 6.51
C PHE A 136 -10.25 6.10 5.63
N ALA A 137 -10.00 6.05 4.32
CA ALA A 137 -10.47 7.03 3.34
C ALA A 137 -10.71 6.35 1.99
N ALA A 138 -11.57 6.94 1.16
CA ALA A 138 -11.96 6.40 -0.13
C ALA A 138 -11.70 7.38 -1.28
N GLY A 139 -11.84 6.90 -2.51
CA GLY A 139 -11.79 7.75 -3.70
C GLY A 139 -10.46 7.78 -4.41
N MET A 140 -9.59 6.82 -4.13
CA MET A 140 -8.28 6.66 -4.76
C MET A 140 -8.38 5.77 -5.99
N ARG A 141 -7.62 6.10 -7.05
CA ARG A 141 -7.49 5.25 -8.24
C ARG A 141 -6.20 4.45 -8.22
N SER A 142 -5.07 5.14 -8.24
CA SER A 142 -3.73 4.54 -8.28
C SER A 142 -2.77 5.22 -7.30
N PRO A 143 -3.05 5.16 -5.99
CA PRO A 143 -2.26 5.81 -4.95
C PRO A 143 -0.94 5.08 -4.72
N ALA A 144 0.01 5.25 -5.64
CA ALA A 144 1.28 4.51 -5.64
C ALA A 144 2.28 5.00 -4.60
N ALA A 145 2.11 6.21 -4.07
CA ALA A 145 3.00 6.75 -3.05
C ALA A 145 2.22 7.54 -2.00
N PHE A 146 2.54 7.31 -0.74
CA PHE A 146 2.02 8.11 0.37
C PHE A 146 3.03 8.12 1.52
N SER A 147 2.93 9.14 2.35
CA SER A 147 3.80 9.31 3.52
C SER A 147 3.11 10.16 4.58
N LEU A 148 3.69 10.19 5.76
CA LEU A 148 3.29 11.08 6.85
C LEU A 148 4.32 12.21 6.99
N ASN A 149 3.82 13.41 7.34
CA ASN A 149 4.69 14.49 7.77
C ASN A 149 5.05 14.34 9.27
N ASP A 150 5.89 15.24 9.78
CA ASP A 150 6.32 15.24 11.19
C ASP A 150 5.17 15.40 12.20
N LYS A 151 4.00 15.88 11.74
CA LYS A 151 2.80 16.01 12.57
C LYS A 151 1.93 14.75 12.56
N GLY A 152 2.20 13.83 11.64
CA GLY A 152 1.41 12.61 11.43
C GLY A 152 0.28 12.79 10.42
N ASP A 153 0.24 13.93 9.70
CA ASP A 153 -0.72 14.13 8.61
C ASP A 153 -0.32 13.26 7.41
N ILE A 154 -1.28 12.62 6.79
CA ILE A 154 -1.07 11.73 5.66
C ILE A 154 -1.21 12.51 4.35
N PHE A 155 -0.23 12.35 3.48
CA PHE A 155 -0.30 12.85 2.09
C PHE A 155 -0.11 11.67 1.15
N TYR A 156 -0.94 11.59 0.10
CA TYR A 156 -0.76 10.61 -0.95
C TYR A 156 -0.59 11.27 -2.32
N ALA A 157 0.11 10.59 -3.20
CA ALA A 157 0.25 10.97 -4.59
C ALA A 157 -0.62 10.08 -5.46
N GLU A 158 -1.56 10.69 -6.19
CA GLU A 158 -2.31 10.01 -7.23
C GLU A 158 -1.50 10.03 -8.52
N ASN A 159 -1.41 8.88 -9.19
CA ASN A 159 -0.69 8.82 -10.45
C ASN A 159 -1.44 9.56 -11.56
N GLN A 160 -2.69 9.17 -11.78
CA GLN A 160 -3.57 9.76 -12.79
C GLN A 160 -5.01 9.43 -12.42
N GLY A 161 -5.87 10.43 -12.36
CA GLY A 161 -7.30 10.22 -12.09
C GLY A 161 -8.08 9.95 -13.38
N ASP A 162 -9.26 9.34 -13.24
CA ASP A 162 -10.21 9.16 -14.36
C ASP A 162 -10.89 10.48 -14.76
N TRP A 163 -11.02 11.40 -13.80
CA TRP A 163 -11.64 12.72 -14.00
C TRP A 163 -10.63 13.87 -14.09
N VAL A 164 -9.44 13.68 -13.53
CA VAL A 164 -8.34 14.64 -13.59
C VAL A 164 -7.15 13.92 -14.22
N GLY A 165 -6.85 14.25 -15.45
CA GLY A 165 -5.83 13.61 -16.27
C GLY A 165 -4.38 13.95 -15.87
N SER A 166 -4.14 14.25 -14.61
CA SER A 166 -2.80 14.55 -14.09
C SER A 166 -2.60 13.97 -12.69
N GLY A 167 -1.34 13.83 -12.26
CA GLY A 167 -1.00 13.48 -10.89
C GLY A 167 -1.37 14.60 -9.92
N SER A 168 -1.63 14.22 -8.67
CA SER A 168 -1.92 15.17 -7.57
C SER A 168 -1.24 14.71 -6.29
N ILE A 169 -1.01 15.66 -5.37
CA ILE A 169 -0.65 15.37 -3.98
C ILE A 169 -1.78 15.89 -3.11
N THR A 170 -2.38 15.01 -2.33
CA THR A 170 -3.56 15.31 -1.53
C THR A 170 -3.35 14.94 -0.07
N HIS A 171 -3.70 15.85 0.84
CA HIS A 171 -3.84 15.54 2.26
C HIS A 171 -5.07 14.67 2.49
N VAL A 172 -4.95 13.66 3.34
CA VAL A 172 -6.01 12.69 3.61
C VAL A 172 -6.24 12.55 5.10
N ALA A 173 -7.48 12.72 5.52
CA ALA A 173 -7.95 12.46 6.88
C ALA A 173 -8.92 11.27 6.91
N GLU A 174 -9.19 10.77 8.11
CA GLU A 174 -10.16 9.68 8.30
C GLU A 174 -11.57 10.14 7.86
N GLY A 175 -12.20 9.35 7.02
CA GLY A 175 -13.53 9.63 6.48
C GLY A 175 -13.54 10.46 5.20
N ASP A 176 -12.38 10.87 4.69
CA ASP A 176 -12.28 11.63 3.45
C ASP A 176 -12.66 10.78 2.23
N PHE A 177 -13.26 11.47 1.26
CA PHE A 177 -13.44 11.01 -0.10
C PHE A 177 -12.63 11.90 -1.05
N VAL A 178 -11.63 11.32 -1.73
CA VAL A 178 -10.64 12.08 -2.50
C VAL A 178 -10.89 12.10 -4.01
N GLY A 179 -12.10 11.69 -4.46
CA GLY A 179 -12.60 12.04 -5.79
C GLY A 179 -13.06 10.89 -6.68
N ASN A 180 -12.47 9.67 -6.62
CA ASN A 180 -12.90 8.60 -7.51
C ASN A 180 -14.12 7.83 -6.94
N PRO A 181 -15.31 7.90 -7.59
CA PRO A 181 -16.54 7.32 -7.06
C PRO A 181 -16.61 5.78 -7.16
N ALA A 182 -15.74 5.13 -7.92
CA ALA A 182 -15.77 3.67 -8.06
C ALA A 182 -15.59 2.95 -6.72
N SER A 183 -14.78 3.53 -5.82
CA SER A 183 -14.53 2.97 -4.48
C SER A 183 -15.73 3.02 -3.54
N LEU A 184 -16.72 3.91 -3.81
CA LEU A 184 -17.89 4.13 -2.93
C LEU A 184 -18.86 2.94 -2.89
N VAL A 185 -18.70 1.94 -3.73
CA VAL A 185 -19.47 0.68 -3.65
C VAL A 185 -19.32 -0.01 -2.29
N TRP A 186 -18.26 0.28 -1.53
CA TRP A 186 -18.02 -0.28 -0.19
C TRP A 186 -18.40 0.67 0.95
N SER A 187 -18.77 1.92 0.66
CA SER A 187 -19.02 2.96 1.68
C SER A 187 -20.18 2.63 2.63
N GLN A 188 -21.13 1.79 2.23
CA GLN A 188 -22.26 1.37 3.04
C GLN A 188 -21.99 0.12 3.90
N LEU A 189 -20.79 -0.47 3.77
CA LEU A 189 -20.46 -1.64 4.57
C LEU A 189 -20.25 -1.28 6.05
N PRO A 190 -20.50 -2.22 6.97
CA PRO A 190 -20.18 -2.04 8.37
C PRO A 190 -18.70 -1.65 8.58
N GLY A 191 -18.46 -0.67 9.43
CA GLY A 191 -17.12 -0.17 9.74
C GLY A 191 -16.58 0.88 8.75
N SER A 192 -17.28 1.17 7.64
CA SER A 192 -16.87 2.24 6.73
C SER A 192 -16.84 3.60 7.44
N THR A 193 -15.75 4.34 7.24
CA THR A 193 -15.56 5.72 7.71
C THR A 193 -16.20 6.73 6.77
N VAL A 194 -16.23 6.43 5.47
CA VAL A 194 -16.86 7.27 4.44
C VAL A 194 -18.32 6.89 4.32
N LYS A 195 -19.23 7.87 4.43
CA LYS A 195 -20.69 7.66 4.38
C LYS A 195 -21.33 8.11 3.06
N LEU A 196 -20.56 8.74 2.20
CA LEU A 196 -21.00 9.16 0.88
C LEU A 196 -21.35 7.95 0.02
N ARG A 197 -22.40 8.01 -0.76
CA ARG A 197 -22.79 6.97 -1.72
C ARG A 197 -22.42 7.38 -3.13
N LYS A 198 -22.25 6.41 -4.02
CA LYS A 198 -21.95 6.70 -5.43
C LYS A 198 -23.03 7.56 -6.10
N GLU A 199 -24.30 7.33 -5.74
CA GLU A 199 -25.45 8.07 -6.24
C GLU A 199 -25.50 9.55 -5.78
N ASP A 200 -24.77 9.86 -4.70
CA ASP A 200 -24.69 11.24 -4.17
C ASP A 200 -23.66 12.09 -4.95
N ILE A 201 -22.82 11.46 -5.78
CA ILE A 201 -21.84 12.15 -6.63
C ILE A 201 -22.54 12.62 -7.90
N PRO A 202 -22.49 13.92 -8.23
CA PRO A 202 -23.03 14.41 -9.49
C PRO A 202 -22.36 13.71 -10.67
N ASP A 203 -23.16 13.17 -11.58
CA ASP A 203 -22.66 12.70 -12.88
C ASP A 203 -22.22 13.94 -13.68
N THR A 204 -20.93 14.16 -13.77
CA THR A 204 -20.35 15.29 -14.50
C THR A 204 -20.04 14.98 -15.96
N GLY A 205 -20.48 13.81 -16.45
CA GLY A 205 -20.23 13.35 -17.80
C GLY A 205 -18.88 12.66 -18.00
N GLU A 206 -18.39 12.66 -19.22
CA GLU A 206 -17.18 11.96 -19.64
C GLU A 206 -15.96 12.30 -18.77
N PRO A 207 -15.06 11.34 -18.51
CA PRO A 207 -13.77 11.59 -17.87
C PRO A 207 -13.04 12.72 -18.59
N LYS A 208 -12.49 13.66 -17.85
CA LYS A 208 -11.69 14.75 -18.42
C LYS A 208 -10.23 14.31 -18.48
N TYR A 209 -9.75 13.99 -19.63
CA TYR A 209 -8.34 13.74 -19.91
C TYR A 209 -7.58 15.04 -20.18
#